data_ac1e2eefdc30620d306b95d99209ea28
#
_entry.id   ac1e2eefdc30620d306b95d99209ea28
#
_cell.length_a   1.000
_cell.length_b   1.000
_cell.length_c   1.000
_cell.angle_alpha   90.00
_cell.angle_beta   90.00
_cell.angle_gamma   90.00
#
_symmetry.space_group_name_H-M   'P 1'
#
loop_
_entity.id
_entity.type
_entity.pdbx_description
1 polymer ?
#
loop_
_entity_poly.entity_id
_entity_poly.type
_entity_poly.pdbx_seq_one_letter_code
_entity_poly.pdbx_strand_id
1 'polypeptide(L)'
;DATYAAPLKVRVRLYNRETDEINEHEIFMGDLPLMTKTGTFVINGAERVIVSQLVRSPGIYYGIAHDKLGKELYSSTVIPNRGAWLEYETDSNDVFYVRVDRTRKVPITVLIRALGIGTNAEIIDLFGEEPKILASFGKDTAENYQEGLLELYKKIRPGEPLAVDSAESLITSMFFDPRRYDLAKVGRYKFNKKLALKNRIKGQKVAEDVVNELTGEIVAEKGTLITAEIADAIQNSGAPFVWVEGEDESRNIKILSNMMVDLQAVVDIDPEEVGVTEQVYYPVLAGLLEESAGDVEELKSLIKRDIHDLIPKHITKEDILASINYNIHLEYRMGNDDDIDHLGNRRIRAVGELLQNQYRIGLSRLERVVRERMTTQDQDGVSPQSLINIKPVTAAVKEFFGSSQLSQFMDQNNPLGELTHKRRLSALGPGGLSRDRAGFEVRDVHYSHYGRMCPIETPEGPNIGLISSLCVYAKINDLGFISTPYRKVVDGKADFSEEGLQSVSYTHLRA
;
A
#
# COMPACT_ATOMS: atom_id res chain seq x y z
N ASP A 1 -27.05 -26.47 -16.84
CA ASP A 1 -27.14 -25.15 -16.17
C ASP A 1 -26.82 -25.21 -14.66
N ALA A 2 -26.05 -26.22 -14.20
CA ALA A 2 -25.66 -26.37 -12.82
C ALA A 2 -24.43 -25.50 -12.48
N THR A 3 -24.42 -24.90 -11.29
CA THR A 3 -23.27 -24.21 -10.74
C THR A 3 -22.81 -24.93 -9.48
N TYR A 4 -21.53 -25.24 -9.40
CA TYR A 4 -20.95 -25.84 -8.20
C TYR A 4 -20.76 -24.77 -7.14
N ALA A 5 -21.68 -24.73 -6.17
CA ALA A 5 -21.76 -23.65 -5.18
C ALA A 5 -22.24 -24.19 -3.82
N ALA A 6 -22.00 -23.42 -2.78
CA ALA A 6 -22.56 -23.63 -1.45
C ALA A 6 -23.34 -22.39 -0.99
N PRO A 7 -24.41 -22.56 -0.22
CA PRO A 7 -25.16 -21.42 0.33
C PRO A 7 -24.35 -20.67 1.38
N LEU A 8 -24.20 -19.37 1.19
CA LEU A 8 -23.62 -18.46 2.18
C LEU A 8 -24.73 -17.91 3.07
N LYS A 9 -24.63 -18.17 4.36
CA LYS A 9 -25.56 -17.65 5.37
C LYS A 9 -24.81 -16.83 6.39
N VAL A 10 -25.41 -15.75 6.82
CA VAL A 10 -24.83 -14.82 7.81
C VAL A 10 -25.81 -14.61 8.94
N ARG A 11 -25.34 -14.72 10.17
CA ARG A 11 -26.10 -14.40 11.36
C ARG A 11 -26.00 -12.89 11.62
N VAL A 12 -27.14 -12.22 11.59
CA VAL A 12 -27.24 -10.76 11.74
C VAL A 12 -27.98 -10.44 13.02
N ARG A 13 -27.45 -9.50 13.79
CA ARG A 13 -28.04 -8.96 15.01
C ARG A 13 -28.43 -7.51 14.78
N LEU A 14 -29.71 -7.22 15.02
CA LEU A 14 -30.24 -5.87 15.07
C LEU A 14 -30.42 -5.48 16.53
N TYR A 15 -29.66 -4.47 16.97
CA TYR A 15 -29.79 -3.92 18.31
C TYR A 15 -30.62 -2.65 18.28
N ASN A 16 -31.76 -2.66 18.98
CA ASN A 16 -32.59 -1.48 19.19
C ASN A 16 -32.11 -0.77 20.47
N ARG A 17 -31.63 0.45 20.33
CA ARG A 17 -31.06 1.24 21.43
C ARG A 17 -32.13 1.81 22.38
N GLU A 18 -33.38 1.89 21.94
CA GLU A 18 -34.48 2.43 22.76
C GLU A 18 -35.10 1.36 23.64
N THR A 19 -35.23 0.13 23.13
CA THR A 19 -35.86 -0.99 23.84
C THR A 19 -34.86 -1.98 24.44
N ASP A 20 -33.56 -1.82 24.19
CA ASP A 20 -32.48 -2.77 24.51
C ASP A 20 -32.71 -4.20 23.98
N GLU A 21 -33.54 -4.33 22.95
CA GLU A 21 -33.80 -5.61 22.32
C GLU A 21 -32.79 -5.97 21.25
N ILE A 22 -32.40 -7.25 21.24
CA ILE A 22 -31.52 -7.81 20.17
C ILE A 22 -32.33 -8.80 19.35
N ASN A 23 -32.59 -8.49 18.09
CA ASN A 23 -33.20 -9.38 17.13
C ASN A 23 -32.13 -10.06 16.29
N GLU A 24 -32.00 -11.38 16.44
CA GLU A 24 -31.02 -12.20 15.70
C GLU A 24 -31.72 -13.03 14.63
N HIS A 25 -31.24 -12.96 13.40
CA HIS A 25 -31.74 -13.75 12.27
C HIS A 25 -30.58 -14.28 11.42
N GLU A 26 -30.75 -15.53 10.95
CA GLU A 26 -29.87 -16.08 9.92
C GLU A 26 -30.40 -15.68 8.54
N ILE A 27 -29.55 -14.99 7.75
CA ILE A 27 -29.91 -14.46 6.44
C ILE A 27 -29.09 -15.19 5.37
N PHE A 28 -29.78 -15.69 4.37
CA PHE A 28 -29.15 -16.24 3.17
C PHE A 28 -28.59 -15.11 2.31
N MET A 29 -27.28 -15.13 2.04
CA MET A 29 -26.56 -14.08 1.30
C MET A 29 -26.34 -14.43 -0.17
N GLY A 30 -26.79 -15.59 -0.60
CA GLY A 30 -26.62 -16.09 -1.96
C GLY A 30 -25.75 -17.36 -2.00
N ASP A 31 -25.62 -17.91 -3.19
CA ASP A 31 -24.76 -19.06 -3.44
C ASP A 31 -23.34 -18.60 -3.75
N LEU A 32 -22.36 -19.15 -3.03
CA LEU A 32 -20.95 -18.91 -3.23
C LEU A 32 -20.40 -20.00 -4.15
N PRO A 33 -19.95 -19.67 -5.38
CA PRO A 33 -19.26 -20.63 -6.21
C PRO A 33 -18.00 -21.19 -5.53
N LEU A 34 -17.86 -22.49 -5.52
CA LEU A 34 -16.74 -23.19 -4.91
C LEU A 34 -15.75 -23.65 -5.96
N MET A 35 -14.46 -23.59 -5.60
CA MET A 35 -13.39 -24.15 -6.42
C MET A 35 -13.43 -25.67 -6.35
N THR A 36 -13.33 -26.33 -7.50
CA THR A 36 -13.18 -27.77 -7.60
C THR A 36 -11.79 -28.23 -7.13
N LYS A 37 -11.61 -29.53 -6.92
CA LYS A 37 -10.30 -30.11 -6.55
C LYS A 37 -9.21 -29.86 -7.59
N THR A 38 -9.60 -29.58 -8.84
CA THR A 38 -8.70 -29.30 -9.97
C THR A 38 -8.44 -27.82 -10.20
N GLY A 39 -8.94 -26.93 -9.34
CA GLY A 39 -8.69 -25.48 -9.42
C GLY A 39 -9.59 -24.74 -10.42
N THR A 40 -10.74 -25.32 -10.80
CA THR A 40 -11.72 -24.73 -11.70
C THR A 40 -13.00 -24.33 -10.97
N PHE A 41 -13.85 -23.54 -11.65
CA PHE A 41 -15.21 -23.22 -11.21
C PHE A 41 -16.21 -23.71 -12.25
N VAL A 42 -17.29 -24.34 -11.80
CA VAL A 42 -18.38 -24.74 -12.68
C VAL A 42 -19.49 -23.71 -12.58
N ILE A 43 -19.67 -22.93 -13.62
CA ILE A 43 -20.65 -21.84 -13.70
C ILE A 43 -21.59 -22.12 -14.87
N ASN A 44 -22.89 -22.26 -14.60
CA ASN A 44 -23.92 -22.56 -15.61
C ASN A 44 -23.58 -23.78 -16.50
N GLY A 45 -22.97 -24.80 -15.90
CA GLY A 45 -22.60 -26.05 -16.57
C GLY A 45 -21.25 -26.02 -17.31
N ALA A 46 -20.55 -24.88 -17.35
CA ALA A 46 -19.26 -24.75 -18.00
C ALA A 46 -18.12 -24.61 -16.96
N GLU A 47 -17.03 -25.34 -17.16
CA GLU A 47 -15.83 -25.16 -16.37
C GLU A 47 -15.09 -23.88 -16.76
N ARG A 48 -14.79 -23.07 -15.78
CA ARG A 48 -14.06 -21.82 -15.94
C ARG A 48 -12.80 -21.78 -15.10
N VAL A 49 -11.79 -21.10 -15.62
CA VAL A 49 -10.54 -20.80 -14.94
C VAL A 49 -10.49 -19.31 -14.68
N ILE A 50 -10.21 -18.93 -13.43
CA ILE A 50 -9.94 -17.52 -13.07
C ILE A 50 -8.44 -17.30 -13.22
N VAL A 51 -8.07 -16.54 -14.25
CA VAL A 51 -6.67 -16.22 -14.54
C VAL A 51 -6.16 -15.22 -13.51
N SER A 52 -4.99 -15.50 -12.97
CA SER A 52 -4.32 -14.57 -12.03
C SER A 52 -3.90 -13.28 -12.75
N GLN A 53 -4.05 -12.16 -12.06
CA GLN A 53 -3.74 -10.85 -12.61
C GLN A 53 -2.40 -10.34 -12.09
N LEU A 54 -1.55 -9.85 -13.00
CA LEU A 54 -0.28 -9.19 -12.68
C LEU A 54 -0.49 -7.69 -12.65
N VAL A 55 -0.33 -7.06 -11.49
CA VAL A 55 -0.56 -5.63 -11.27
C VAL A 55 0.63 -4.98 -10.60
N ARG A 56 0.75 -3.65 -10.72
CA ARG A 56 1.70 -2.90 -9.89
C ARG A 56 1.30 -3.03 -8.43
N SER A 57 2.27 -3.37 -7.56
CA SER A 57 1.97 -3.51 -6.13
C SER A 57 1.64 -2.14 -5.53
N PRO A 58 0.77 -2.07 -4.50
CA PRO A 58 0.67 -0.87 -3.68
C PRO A 58 2.05 -0.48 -3.13
N GLY A 59 2.33 0.81 -3.04
CA GLY A 59 3.63 1.30 -2.59
C GLY A 59 3.91 2.71 -3.06
N ILE A 60 5.13 3.16 -2.86
CA ILE A 60 5.63 4.44 -3.36
C ILE A 60 6.67 4.15 -4.44
N TYR A 61 6.54 4.84 -5.56
CA TYR A 61 7.42 4.71 -6.72
C TYR A 61 8.03 6.05 -7.08
N TYR A 62 9.33 6.08 -7.24
CA TYR A 62 10.10 7.26 -7.58
C TYR A 62 10.65 7.11 -8.99
N GLY A 63 10.64 8.20 -9.75
CA GLY A 63 11.17 8.26 -11.11
C GLY A 63 11.96 9.53 -11.34
N ILE A 64 12.96 9.43 -12.20
CA ILE A 64 13.79 10.54 -12.65
C ILE A 64 13.57 10.69 -14.15
N ALA A 65 13.16 11.87 -14.57
CA ALA A 65 13.01 12.21 -15.99
C ALA A 65 13.91 13.41 -16.31
N HIS A 66 14.21 13.60 -17.59
CA HIS A 66 14.99 14.75 -18.03
C HIS A 66 14.10 15.68 -18.86
N ASP A 67 14.21 16.97 -18.63
CA ASP A 67 13.57 17.96 -19.46
C ASP A 67 14.31 18.13 -20.82
N LYS A 68 13.81 19.01 -21.66
CA LYS A 68 14.42 19.27 -22.98
C LYS A 68 15.84 19.88 -22.90
N LEU A 69 16.21 20.43 -21.76
CA LEU A 69 17.50 21.03 -21.46
C LEU A 69 18.46 20.08 -20.74
N GLY A 70 18.01 18.84 -20.44
CA GLY A 70 18.79 17.83 -19.73
C GLY A 70 18.75 17.96 -18.20
N LYS A 71 17.91 18.85 -17.64
CA LYS A 71 17.72 18.98 -16.19
C LYS A 71 16.93 17.77 -15.68
N GLU A 72 17.39 17.17 -14.58
CA GLU A 72 16.68 16.09 -13.90
C GLU A 72 15.40 16.62 -13.23
N LEU A 73 14.30 15.96 -13.49
CA LEU A 73 12.99 16.20 -12.90
C LEU A 73 12.58 14.97 -12.09
N TYR A 74 12.19 15.17 -10.85
CA TYR A 74 11.87 14.09 -9.93
C TYR A 74 10.36 13.96 -9.80
N SER A 75 9.89 12.73 -9.93
CA SER A 75 8.49 12.39 -9.77
C SER A 75 8.32 11.25 -8.79
N SER A 76 7.18 11.17 -8.14
CA SER A 76 6.83 10.02 -7.35
C SER A 76 5.32 9.78 -7.36
N THR A 77 4.95 8.52 -7.22
CA THR A 77 3.55 8.12 -7.20
C THR A 77 3.30 7.23 -5.99
N VAL A 78 2.37 7.64 -5.15
CA VAL A 78 1.88 6.86 -4.01
C VAL A 78 0.64 6.11 -4.46
N ILE A 79 0.72 4.79 -4.49
CA ILE A 79 -0.35 3.91 -4.95
C ILE A 79 -0.85 3.06 -3.77
N PRO A 80 -2.10 3.29 -3.29
CA PRO A 80 -2.73 2.39 -2.33
C PRO A 80 -3.29 1.15 -3.01
N ASN A 81 -3.63 0.13 -2.23
CA ASN A 81 -4.45 -0.98 -2.72
C ASN A 81 -5.88 -0.51 -3.02
N ARG A 82 -6.39 0.41 -2.21
CA ARG A 82 -7.67 1.10 -2.37
C ARG A 82 -7.57 2.51 -1.80
N GLY A 83 -7.96 3.52 -2.56
CA GLY A 83 -7.95 4.92 -2.13
C GLY A 83 -7.42 5.86 -3.18
N ALA A 84 -7.27 7.13 -2.82
CA ALA A 84 -6.78 8.17 -3.69
C ALA A 84 -5.26 8.06 -3.91
N TRP A 85 -4.82 8.29 -5.14
CA TRP A 85 -3.42 8.36 -5.48
C TRP A 85 -2.86 9.74 -5.13
N LEU A 86 -1.58 9.78 -4.74
CA LEU A 86 -0.78 11.00 -4.66
C LEU A 86 0.30 10.93 -5.73
N GLU A 87 0.37 11.94 -6.57
CA GLU A 87 1.39 12.06 -7.60
C GLU A 87 2.19 13.34 -7.33
N TYR A 88 3.48 13.19 -7.11
CA TYR A 88 4.42 14.31 -6.91
C TYR A 88 5.20 14.56 -8.18
N GLU A 89 5.39 15.83 -8.51
CA GLU A 89 6.22 16.24 -9.66
C GLU A 89 6.99 17.52 -9.34
N THR A 90 8.25 17.59 -9.78
CA THR A 90 9.02 18.83 -9.80
C THR A 90 9.02 19.42 -11.20
N ASP A 91 8.94 20.74 -11.33
CA ASP A 91 9.06 21.41 -12.61
C ASP A 91 10.48 21.93 -12.87
N SER A 92 10.72 22.51 -14.04
CA SER A 92 12.01 23.08 -14.42
C SER A 92 12.44 24.28 -13.56
N ASN A 93 11.52 24.89 -12.82
CA ASN A 93 11.78 26.01 -11.90
C ASN A 93 11.96 25.55 -10.44
N ASP A 94 12.15 24.24 -10.21
CA ASP A 94 12.28 23.62 -8.89
C ASP A 94 11.04 23.72 -7.99
N VAL A 95 9.90 24.09 -8.56
CA VAL A 95 8.63 24.09 -7.84
C VAL A 95 8.13 22.67 -7.72
N PHE A 96 7.81 22.27 -6.50
CA PHE A 96 7.33 20.95 -6.19
C PHE A 96 5.80 20.95 -6.08
N TYR A 97 5.16 20.12 -6.90
CA TYR A 97 3.70 20.01 -7.01
C TYR A 97 3.20 18.65 -6.58
N VAL A 98 1.93 18.62 -6.16
CA VAL A 98 1.18 17.39 -5.89
C VAL A 98 -0.15 17.39 -6.65
N ARG A 99 -0.55 16.23 -7.11
CA ARG A 99 -1.90 15.91 -7.59
C ARG A 99 -2.52 14.88 -6.66
N VAL A 100 -3.77 15.12 -6.31
CA VAL A 100 -4.57 14.16 -5.57
C VAL A 100 -5.60 13.56 -6.53
N ASP A 101 -5.51 12.25 -6.76
CA ASP A 101 -6.49 11.48 -7.55
C ASP A 101 -6.85 12.10 -8.90
N ARG A 102 -5.84 12.43 -9.73
CA ARG A 102 -5.98 13.02 -11.08
C ARG A 102 -6.55 14.44 -11.13
N THR A 103 -6.61 15.14 -10.01
CA THR A 103 -7.02 16.55 -9.98
C THR A 103 -5.94 17.48 -10.56
N ARG A 104 -6.23 18.77 -10.64
CA ARG A 104 -5.21 19.75 -11.02
C ARG A 104 -4.14 19.85 -9.93
N LYS A 105 -2.88 19.98 -10.35
CA LYS A 105 -1.75 20.11 -9.44
C LYS A 105 -1.83 21.37 -8.58
N VAL A 106 -1.36 21.25 -7.35
CA VAL A 106 -1.16 22.33 -6.40
C VAL A 106 0.28 22.28 -5.88
N PRO A 107 0.85 23.41 -5.40
CA PRO A 107 2.14 23.37 -4.72
C PRO A 107 2.11 22.37 -3.55
N ILE A 108 3.22 21.69 -3.32
CA ILE A 108 3.32 20.68 -2.24
C ILE A 108 3.03 21.28 -0.86
N THR A 109 3.38 22.54 -0.67
CA THR A 109 3.15 23.27 0.57
C THR A 109 1.68 23.34 0.95
N VAL A 110 0.77 23.42 -0.02
CA VAL A 110 -0.69 23.35 0.23
C VAL A 110 -1.08 22.02 0.89
N LEU A 111 -0.55 20.90 0.41
CA LEU A 111 -0.79 19.60 1.03
C LEU A 111 -0.19 19.53 2.44
N ILE A 112 1.04 20.02 2.62
CA ILE A 112 1.71 20.03 3.93
C ILE A 112 0.91 20.85 4.94
N ARG A 113 0.39 22.03 4.54
CA ARG A 113 -0.51 22.82 5.39
C ARG A 113 -1.79 22.10 5.75
N ALA A 114 -2.42 21.45 4.77
CA ALA A 114 -3.62 20.66 4.97
C ALA A 114 -3.42 19.44 5.91
N LEU A 115 -2.18 18.99 6.09
CA LEU A 115 -1.81 17.95 7.07
C LEU A 115 -1.56 18.52 8.49
N GLY A 116 -1.75 19.80 8.71
CA GLY A 116 -1.66 20.44 10.01
C GLY A 116 -0.36 21.21 10.29
N ILE A 117 0.52 21.39 9.28
CA ILE A 117 1.75 22.20 9.38
C ILE A 117 1.46 23.51 8.66
N GLY A 118 0.91 24.48 9.40
CA GLY A 118 0.23 25.64 8.83
C GLY A 118 1.16 26.72 8.28
N THR A 119 2.21 27.09 9.00
CA THR A 119 3.04 28.24 8.69
C THR A 119 4.29 27.89 7.88
N ASN A 120 4.84 28.87 7.15
CA ASN A 120 6.10 28.68 6.44
C ASN A 120 7.26 28.33 7.38
N ALA A 121 7.27 28.92 8.58
CA ALA A 121 8.30 28.62 9.58
C ALA A 121 8.26 27.18 10.06
N GLU A 122 7.07 26.63 10.32
CA GLU A 122 6.89 25.23 10.70
C GLU A 122 7.30 24.26 9.57
N ILE A 123 7.01 24.61 8.32
CA ILE A 123 7.42 23.80 7.16
C ILE A 123 8.94 23.80 7.00
N ILE A 124 9.59 24.95 7.15
CA ILE A 124 11.05 25.09 7.11
C ILE A 124 11.69 24.35 8.29
N ASP A 125 11.12 24.45 9.48
CA ASP A 125 11.61 23.69 10.63
C ASP A 125 11.52 22.18 10.39
N LEU A 126 10.44 21.71 9.78
CA LEU A 126 10.22 20.29 9.49
C LEU A 126 11.19 19.74 8.44
N PHE A 127 11.32 20.39 7.27
CA PHE A 127 12.11 19.87 6.14
C PHE A 127 13.55 20.40 6.09
N GLY A 128 13.86 21.47 6.81
CA GLY A 128 15.04 22.27 6.61
C GLY A 128 14.84 23.33 5.49
N GLU A 129 15.85 24.12 5.22
CA GLU A 129 15.84 25.12 4.15
C GLU A 129 16.05 24.47 2.77
N GLU A 130 15.07 23.68 2.31
CA GLU A 130 15.13 22.98 1.06
C GLU A 130 14.74 23.89 -0.13
N PRO A 131 15.58 24.02 -1.19
CA PRO A 131 15.32 24.92 -2.32
C PRO A 131 13.98 24.67 -2.99
N LYS A 132 13.56 23.42 -3.15
CA LYS A 132 12.28 23.05 -3.75
C LYS A 132 11.09 23.46 -2.90
N ILE A 133 11.21 23.39 -1.59
CA ILE A 133 10.18 23.89 -0.66
C ILE A 133 10.11 25.42 -0.71
N LEU A 134 11.26 26.09 -0.69
CA LEU A 134 11.33 27.56 -0.77
C LEU A 134 10.77 28.08 -2.10
N ALA A 135 11.08 27.43 -3.23
CA ALA A 135 10.52 27.75 -4.54
C ALA A 135 8.99 27.54 -4.58
N SER A 136 8.50 26.53 -3.88
CA SER A 136 7.06 26.22 -3.82
C SER A 136 6.25 27.26 -3.06
N PHE A 137 6.82 27.93 -2.06
CA PHE A 137 6.16 29.05 -1.37
C PHE A 137 5.81 30.18 -2.33
N GLY A 138 6.62 30.44 -3.34
CA GLY A 138 6.35 31.48 -4.35
C GLY A 138 5.13 31.21 -5.24
N LYS A 139 4.61 29.99 -5.25
CA LYS A 139 3.41 29.57 -5.99
C LYS A 139 2.23 29.23 -5.06
N ASP A 140 2.47 29.15 -3.78
CA ASP A 140 1.45 28.87 -2.77
C ASP A 140 0.69 30.18 -2.45
N THR A 141 -0.63 30.10 -2.47
CA THR A 141 -1.53 31.21 -2.10
C THR A 141 -2.05 31.10 -0.68
N ALA A 142 -1.82 29.94 -0.02
CA ALA A 142 -2.23 29.70 1.35
C ALA A 142 -1.13 30.10 2.34
N GLU A 143 -1.51 30.67 3.46
CA GLU A 143 -0.58 31.11 4.52
C GLU A 143 -0.72 30.31 5.81
N ASN A 144 -1.83 29.58 5.97
CA ASN A 144 -2.15 28.83 7.18
C ASN A 144 -2.86 27.49 6.88
N TYR A 145 -3.11 26.72 7.94
CA TYR A 145 -3.79 25.43 7.87
C TYR A 145 -5.16 25.49 7.19
N GLN A 146 -6.00 26.46 7.57
CA GLN A 146 -7.37 26.54 7.04
C GLN A 146 -7.39 26.88 5.55
N GLU A 147 -6.53 27.80 5.12
CA GLU A 147 -6.40 28.17 3.72
C GLU A 147 -5.84 27.01 2.89
N GLY A 148 -4.87 26.25 3.43
CA GLY A 148 -4.34 25.04 2.81
C GLY A 148 -5.41 23.98 2.59
N LEU A 149 -6.25 23.75 3.60
CA LEU A 149 -7.40 22.84 3.48
C LEU A 149 -8.39 23.27 2.41
N LEU A 150 -8.76 24.55 2.39
CA LEU A 150 -9.72 25.09 1.44
C LEU A 150 -9.20 25.08 0.01
N GLU A 151 -7.92 25.40 -0.20
CA GLU A 151 -7.32 25.37 -1.53
C GLU A 151 -7.23 23.94 -2.07
N LEU A 152 -6.88 22.97 -1.23
CA LEU A 152 -6.88 21.55 -1.60
C LEU A 152 -8.30 21.06 -1.88
N TYR A 153 -9.28 21.40 -1.05
CA TYR A 153 -10.69 21.05 -1.22
C TYR A 153 -11.26 21.59 -2.53
N LYS A 154 -10.97 22.84 -2.87
CA LYS A 154 -11.37 23.47 -4.13
C LYS A 154 -10.88 22.73 -5.38
N LYS A 155 -9.70 22.08 -5.29
CA LYS A 155 -9.16 21.26 -6.39
C LYS A 155 -9.81 19.89 -6.47
N ILE A 156 -10.11 19.28 -5.33
CA ILE A 156 -10.73 17.96 -5.26
C ILE A 156 -12.22 18.03 -5.64
N ARG A 157 -12.92 19.08 -5.16
CA ARG A 157 -14.35 19.29 -5.41
C ARG A 157 -14.64 20.71 -5.93
N PRO A 158 -14.34 20.96 -7.21
CA PRO A 158 -14.59 22.25 -7.80
C PRO A 158 -16.09 22.57 -7.84
N GLY A 159 -16.45 23.79 -7.42
CA GLY A 159 -17.83 24.29 -7.45
C GLY A 159 -18.67 24.03 -6.21
N GLU A 160 -18.15 23.30 -5.21
CA GLU A 160 -18.82 23.16 -3.91
C GLU A 160 -18.52 24.36 -3.01
N PRO A 161 -19.44 24.72 -2.05
CA PRO A 161 -19.20 25.76 -1.07
C PRO A 161 -17.97 25.44 -0.21
N LEU A 162 -17.15 26.46 0.02
CA LEU A 162 -15.93 26.33 0.82
C LEU A 162 -16.26 26.42 2.32
N ALA A 163 -16.09 25.33 3.05
CA ALA A 163 -16.21 25.26 4.49
C ALA A 163 -15.03 24.45 5.06
N VAL A 164 -14.41 24.95 6.11
CA VAL A 164 -13.22 24.31 6.73
C VAL A 164 -13.57 22.92 7.26
N ASP A 165 -14.68 22.77 7.99
CA ASP A 165 -15.11 21.48 8.56
C ASP A 165 -15.37 20.42 7.48
N SER A 166 -15.96 20.84 6.34
CA SER A 166 -16.20 19.96 5.20
C SER A 166 -14.89 19.54 4.53
N ALA A 167 -13.94 20.46 4.41
CA ALA A 167 -12.63 20.22 3.84
C ALA A 167 -11.81 19.25 4.72
N GLU A 168 -11.79 19.49 6.02
CA GLU A 168 -11.10 18.64 6.99
C GLU A 168 -11.70 17.22 7.01
N SER A 169 -13.03 17.11 7.07
CA SER A 169 -13.75 15.84 7.00
C SER A 169 -13.45 15.07 5.71
N LEU A 170 -13.41 15.75 4.56
CA LEU A 170 -13.08 15.13 3.28
C LEU A 170 -11.66 14.58 3.26
N ILE A 171 -10.67 15.39 3.63
CA ILE A 171 -9.26 15.00 3.58
C ILE A 171 -8.98 13.88 4.58
N THR A 172 -9.50 13.98 5.80
CA THR A 172 -9.38 12.94 6.82
C THR A 172 -9.99 11.62 6.34
N SER A 173 -11.18 11.66 5.76
CA SER A 173 -11.83 10.45 5.26
C SER A 173 -11.15 9.87 4.01
N MET A 174 -10.52 10.72 3.20
CA MET A 174 -9.86 10.30 1.96
C MET A 174 -8.55 9.53 2.23
N PHE A 175 -7.75 9.95 3.21
CA PHE A 175 -6.42 9.40 3.49
C PHE A 175 -6.33 8.58 4.77
N PHE A 176 -7.08 8.96 5.82
CA PHE A 176 -6.89 8.41 7.17
C PHE A 176 -8.05 7.52 7.65
N ASP A 177 -9.10 7.35 6.84
CA ASP A 177 -10.16 6.39 7.13
C ASP A 177 -9.81 5.01 6.54
N PRO A 178 -9.59 3.96 7.35
CA PRO A 178 -9.24 2.63 6.88
C PRO A 178 -10.34 1.97 6.02
N ARG A 179 -11.57 2.50 6.06
CA ARG A 179 -12.67 2.04 5.20
C ARG A 179 -12.53 2.53 3.76
N ARG A 180 -11.87 3.68 3.56
CA ARG A 180 -11.70 4.33 2.26
C ARG A 180 -10.30 4.21 1.70
N TYR A 181 -9.28 4.22 2.56
CA TYR A 181 -7.88 4.12 2.18
C TYR A 181 -7.26 2.88 2.82
N ASP A 182 -6.75 1.98 1.99
CA ASP A 182 -6.18 0.71 2.42
C ASP A 182 -4.90 0.43 1.62
N LEU A 183 -3.80 0.30 2.33
CA LEU A 183 -2.51 -0.10 1.76
C LEU A 183 -2.41 -1.63 1.59
N ALA A 184 -3.24 -2.41 2.28
CA ALA A 184 -3.06 -3.82 2.53
C ALA A 184 -1.70 -4.15 3.19
N LYS A 185 -1.47 -5.40 3.52
CA LYS A 185 -0.18 -5.84 4.11
C LYS A 185 0.99 -5.55 3.18
N VAL A 186 0.83 -5.81 1.89
CA VAL A 186 1.88 -5.59 0.89
C VAL A 186 2.25 -4.11 0.75
N GLY A 187 1.26 -3.20 0.73
CA GLY A 187 1.51 -1.77 0.65
C GLY A 187 2.24 -1.26 1.88
N ARG A 188 1.79 -1.63 3.09
CA ARG A 188 2.47 -1.26 4.33
C ARG A 188 3.92 -1.76 4.35
N TYR A 189 4.17 -3.00 3.96
CA TYR A 189 5.52 -3.54 3.82
C TYR A 189 6.38 -2.72 2.85
N LYS A 190 5.87 -2.38 1.67
CA LYS A 190 6.59 -1.60 0.67
C LYS A 190 6.88 -0.17 1.15
N PHE A 191 5.92 0.49 1.81
CA PHE A 191 6.13 1.80 2.42
C PHE A 191 7.22 1.75 3.48
N ASN A 192 7.12 0.83 4.41
CA ASN A 192 8.10 0.71 5.49
C ASN A 192 9.50 0.40 4.94
N LYS A 193 9.61 -0.50 3.97
CA LYS A 193 10.89 -0.82 3.32
C LYS A 193 11.51 0.38 2.59
N LYS A 194 10.70 1.17 1.88
CA LYS A 194 11.17 2.32 1.09
C LYS A 194 11.51 3.51 1.97
N LEU A 195 10.66 3.82 2.94
CA LEU A 195 10.78 4.99 3.82
C LEU A 195 11.58 4.71 5.09
N ALA A 196 12.01 3.48 5.32
CA ALA A 196 12.80 3.12 6.49
C ALA A 196 13.99 4.05 6.66
N LEU A 197 14.07 4.70 7.81
CA LEU A 197 15.13 5.66 8.14
C LEU A 197 16.50 5.00 8.00
N LYS A 198 16.66 3.76 8.51
CA LYS A 198 17.89 2.99 8.44
C LYS A 198 18.46 2.81 7.03
N ASN A 199 17.62 2.64 6.02
CA ASN A 199 18.06 2.45 4.65
C ASN A 199 18.52 3.77 4.00
N ARG A 200 18.08 4.90 4.53
CA ARG A 200 18.34 6.24 4.01
C ARG A 200 19.55 6.91 4.66
N ILE A 201 19.83 6.57 5.93
CA ILE A 201 20.92 7.19 6.70
C ILE A 201 22.21 6.35 6.69
N LYS A 202 22.14 5.07 6.36
CA LYS A 202 23.31 4.18 6.35
C LYS A 202 24.41 4.72 5.43
N GLY A 203 25.63 4.79 5.95
CA GLY A 203 26.79 5.30 5.25
C GLY A 203 26.96 6.82 5.28
N GLN A 204 26.02 7.54 5.89
CA GLN A 204 26.12 8.98 6.13
C GLN A 204 26.77 9.26 7.47
N LYS A 205 27.19 10.51 7.72
CA LYS A 205 27.67 10.97 9.02
C LYS A 205 26.59 11.77 9.74
N VAL A 206 26.46 11.56 11.02
CA VAL A 206 25.51 12.28 11.87
C VAL A 206 25.98 13.74 12.05
N ALA A 207 25.08 14.70 11.76
CA ALA A 207 25.36 16.11 11.93
C ALA A 207 24.98 16.66 13.31
N GLU A 208 24.04 16.01 14.00
CA GLU A 208 23.57 16.35 15.36
C GLU A 208 23.34 15.07 16.15
N ASP A 209 23.47 15.11 17.47
CA ASP A 209 23.24 13.95 18.33
C ASP A 209 21.83 13.38 18.14
N VAL A 210 21.73 12.07 18.02
CA VAL A 210 20.45 11.34 17.94
C VAL A 210 20.16 10.73 19.31
N VAL A 211 19.00 11.08 19.86
CA VAL A 211 18.57 10.66 21.20
C VAL A 211 17.39 9.68 21.08
N ASN A 212 17.39 8.67 21.93
CA ASN A 212 16.25 7.76 22.07
C ASN A 212 15.10 8.49 22.79
N GLU A 213 13.95 8.57 22.17
CA GLU A 213 12.79 9.30 22.69
C GLU A 213 12.24 8.74 24.03
N LEU A 214 12.42 7.43 24.29
CA LEU A 214 11.94 6.79 25.52
C LEU A 214 12.91 6.87 26.67
N THR A 215 14.23 6.65 26.39
CA THR A 215 15.24 6.52 27.44
C THR A 215 16.02 7.80 27.66
N GLY A 216 16.00 8.72 26.69
CA GLY A 216 16.84 9.93 26.71
C GLY A 216 18.34 9.68 26.46
N GLU A 217 18.73 8.44 26.14
CA GLU A 217 20.11 8.08 25.85
C GLU A 217 20.53 8.50 24.44
N ILE A 218 21.79 8.89 24.28
CA ILE A 218 22.35 9.21 22.96
C ILE A 218 22.63 7.90 22.22
N VAL A 219 21.92 7.71 21.09
CA VAL A 219 22.08 6.54 20.20
C VAL A 219 23.27 6.73 19.26
N ALA A 220 23.49 7.95 18.79
CA ALA A 220 24.61 8.30 17.94
C ALA A 220 25.04 9.75 18.19
N GLU A 221 26.33 9.95 18.42
CA GLU A 221 26.91 11.27 18.61
C GLU A 221 27.20 11.94 17.26
N LYS A 222 27.24 13.27 17.27
CA LYS A 222 27.63 14.09 16.12
C LYS A 222 28.97 13.61 15.54
N GLY A 223 29.06 13.54 14.20
CA GLY A 223 30.25 13.13 13.47
C GLY A 223 30.43 11.61 13.36
N THR A 224 29.56 10.80 13.97
CA THR A 224 29.60 9.34 13.87
C THR A 224 29.21 8.87 12.47
N LEU A 225 30.00 7.98 11.88
CA LEU A 225 29.62 7.28 10.64
C LEU A 225 28.56 6.22 10.96
N ILE A 226 27.42 6.30 10.30
CA ILE A 226 26.28 5.42 10.52
C ILE A 226 26.53 4.05 9.87
N THR A 227 26.84 3.05 10.69
CA THR A 227 26.90 1.64 10.28
C THR A 227 25.48 1.05 10.18
N ALA A 228 25.36 -0.18 9.70
CA ALA A 228 24.08 -0.87 9.64
C ALA A 228 23.44 -1.07 11.03
N GLU A 229 24.24 -1.35 12.03
CA GLU A 229 23.82 -1.55 13.43
C GLU A 229 23.34 -0.24 14.06
N ILE A 230 24.09 0.85 13.87
CA ILE A 230 23.71 2.19 14.34
C ILE A 230 22.44 2.65 13.64
N ALA A 231 22.32 2.42 12.31
CA ALA A 231 21.12 2.76 11.55
C ALA A 231 19.87 2.03 12.07
N ASP A 232 20.00 0.76 12.40
CA ASP A 232 18.91 -0.03 12.98
C ASP A 232 18.52 0.46 14.38
N ALA A 233 19.51 0.79 15.22
CA ALA A 233 19.28 1.38 16.53
C ALA A 233 18.57 2.74 16.43
N ILE A 234 18.96 3.59 15.50
CA ILE A 234 18.30 4.88 15.24
C ILE A 234 16.86 4.67 14.76
N GLN A 235 16.61 3.73 13.82
CA GLN A 235 15.27 3.40 13.35
C GLN A 235 14.33 3.05 14.51
N ASN A 236 14.80 2.27 15.48
CA ASN A 236 13.99 1.76 16.59
C ASN A 236 14.03 2.67 17.84
N SER A 237 14.75 3.78 17.81
CA SER A 237 14.80 4.74 18.90
C SER A 237 13.57 5.66 19.00
N GLY A 238 12.70 5.62 17.99
CA GLY A 238 11.56 6.53 17.89
C GLY A 238 11.90 7.94 17.41
N ALA A 239 13.16 8.21 17.01
CA ALA A 239 13.57 9.51 16.53
C ALA A 239 12.76 9.94 15.30
N PRO A 240 12.12 11.13 15.32
CA PRO A 240 11.28 11.57 14.22
C PRO A 240 12.09 12.02 12.99
N PHE A 241 13.33 12.37 13.18
CA PHE A 241 14.25 12.78 12.13
C PHE A 241 15.71 12.57 12.53
N VAL A 242 16.59 12.63 11.54
CA VAL A 242 18.05 12.64 11.73
C VAL A 242 18.66 13.71 10.85
N TRP A 243 19.57 14.50 11.40
CA TRP A 243 20.42 15.39 10.63
C TRP A 243 21.70 14.66 10.21
N VAL A 244 21.99 14.66 8.91
CA VAL A 244 23.21 14.11 8.34
C VAL A 244 24.03 15.20 7.64
N GLU A 245 25.35 15.00 7.58
CA GLU A 245 26.24 15.88 6.83
C GLU A 245 26.00 15.72 5.31
N GLY A 246 25.80 16.80 4.58
CA GLY A 246 25.72 16.78 3.13
C GLY A 246 27.09 16.57 2.46
N GLU A 247 27.10 16.29 1.16
CA GLU A 247 28.34 16.19 0.37
C GLU A 247 29.15 17.50 0.39
N ASP A 248 28.46 18.63 0.36
CA ASP A 248 29.06 19.93 0.64
C ASP A 248 29.03 20.14 2.14
N GLU A 249 30.18 20.18 2.81
CA GLU A 249 30.33 20.39 4.27
C GLU A 249 29.59 21.61 4.84
N SER A 250 29.03 22.46 3.97
CA SER A 250 28.30 23.68 4.33
C SER A 250 26.82 23.45 4.64
N ARG A 251 26.25 22.26 4.36
CA ARG A 251 24.80 22.03 4.48
C ARG A 251 24.48 20.68 5.11
N ASN A 252 23.74 20.71 6.22
CA ASN A 252 23.16 19.52 6.81
C ASN A 252 21.81 19.20 6.15
N ILE A 253 21.52 17.91 6.04
CA ILE A 253 20.29 17.41 5.43
C ILE A 253 19.44 16.72 6.50
N LYS A 254 18.18 17.13 6.59
CA LYS A 254 17.21 16.57 7.54
C LYS A 254 16.45 15.41 6.91
N ILE A 255 16.59 14.22 7.45
CA ILE A 255 15.92 13.01 6.98
C ILE A 255 14.78 12.66 7.94
N LEU A 256 13.54 12.68 7.43
CA LEU A 256 12.34 12.40 8.20
C LEU A 256 12.05 10.90 8.26
N SER A 257 11.67 10.43 9.44
CA SER A 257 11.17 9.08 9.68
C SER A 257 9.69 8.97 9.33
N ASN A 258 9.25 7.78 8.94
CA ASN A 258 7.82 7.44 8.91
C ASN A 258 7.32 6.85 10.23
N MET A 259 8.14 6.87 11.28
CA MET A 259 7.83 6.47 12.65
C MET A 259 7.38 5.00 12.80
N MET A 260 7.85 4.12 11.93
CA MET A 260 7.63 2.68 12.04
C MET A 260 8.84 2.01 12.69
N VAL A 261 8.59 1.20 13.72
CA VAL A 261 9.62 0.52 14.51
C VAL A 261 9.32 -0.97 14.65
N ASP A 262 10.33 -1.75 14.97
CA ASP A 262 10.17 -3.17 15.31
C ASP A 262 9.77 -3.31 16.77
N LEU A 263 8.65 -3.98 17.06
CA LEU A 263 8.10 -4.10 18.41
C LEU A 263 9.13 -4.68 19.38
N GLN A 264 9.78 -5.78 18.99
CA GLN A 264 10.76 -6.47 19.82
C GLN A 264 12.01 -5.64 20.13
N ALA A 265 12.35 -4.66 19.28
CA ALA A 265 13.49 -3.77 19.52
C ALA A 265 13.18 -2.65 20.51
N VAL A 266 11.90 -2.34 20.74
CA VAL A 266 11.45 -1.28 21.65
C VAL A 266 11.02 -1.86 23.00
N VAL A 267 10.34 -3.02 22.99
CA VAL A 267 9.83 -3.69 24.19
C VAL A 267 10.19 -5.18 24.14
N ASP A 268 10.50 -5.75 25.30
CA ASP A 268 10.85 -7.17 25.43
C ASP A 268 9.58 -8.04 25.47
N ILE A 269 8.88 -8.06 24.34
CA ILE A 269 7.65 -8.87 24.13
C ILE A 269 7.79 -9.61 22.80
N ASP A 270 7.47 -10.90 22.81
CA ASP A 270 7.40 -11.68 21.57
C ASP A 270 6.23 -11.16 20.72
N PRO A 271 6.49 -10.67 19.50
CA PRO A 271 5.44 -10.18 18.61
C PRO A 271 4.33 -11.22 18.31
N GLU A 272 4.68 -12.50 18.27
CA GLU A 272 3.71 -13.59 18.00
C GLU A 272 2.67 -13.72 19.13
N GLU A 273 3.04 -13.50 20.39
CA GLU A 273 2.13 -13.56 21.54
C GLU A 273 1.02 -12.52 21.48
N VAL A 274 1.29 -11.38 20.87
CA VAL A 274 0.35 -10.26 20.74
C VAL A 274 -0.26 -10.15 19.33
N GLY A 275 0.12 -11.06 18.42
CA GLY A 275 -0.41 -11.10 17.06
C GLY A 275 0.15 -10.03 16.12
N VAL A 276 1.30 -9.45 16.45
CA VAL A 276 2.02 -8.47 15.63
C VAL A 276 2.94 -9.22 14.66
N THR A 277 2.76 -8.99 13.36
CA THR A 277 3.55 -9.62 12.29
C THR A 277 4.33 -8.61 11.43
N GLU A 278 4.23 -7.33 11.76
CA GLU A 278 4.75 -6.22 10.98
C GLU A 278 5.36 -5.16 11.91
N GLN A 279 6.05 -4.18 11.33
CA GLN A 279 6.47 -3.01 12.07
C GLN A 279 5.26 -2.24 12.62
N VAL A 280 5.44 -1.62 13.77
CA VAL A 280 4.39 -0.90 14.49
C VAL A 280 4.62 0.61 14.43
N TYR A 281 3.53 1.37 14.52
CA TYR A 281 3.54 2.82 14.52
C TYR A 281 3.94 3.35 15.91
N TYR A 282 5.13 3.94 16.00
CA TYR A 282 5.75 4.35 17.24
C TYR A 282 4.90 5.31 18.10
N PRO A 283 4.23 6.37 17.55
CA PRO A 283 3.43 7.27 18.37
C PRO A 283 2.32 6.56 19.16
N VAL A 284 1.69 5.55 18.55
CA VAL A 284 0.67 4.73 19.24
C VAL A 284 1.33 3.84 20.29
N LEU A 285 2.46 3.20 19.95
CA LEU A 285 3.21 2.36 20.90
C LEU A 285 3.66 3.16 22.13
N ALA A 286 4.17 4.37 21.94
CA ALA A 286 4.59 5.25 23.03
C ALA A 286 3.40 5.57 23.97
N GLY A 287 2.23 5.88 23.42
CA GLY A 287 1.02 6.08 24.21
C GLY A 287 0.59 4.86 25.02
N LEU A 288 0.70 3.65 24.43
CA LEU A 288 0.39 2.40 25.13
C LEU A 288 1.42 2.09 26.24
N LEU A 289 2.67 2.44 26.05
CA LEU A 289 3.71 2.32 27.07
C LEU A 289 3.44 3.24 28.28
N GLU A 290 2.99 4.46 28.02
CA GLU A 290 2.58 5.39 29.08
C GLU A 290 1.33 4.88 29.82
N GLU A 291 0.32 4.37 29.10
CA GLU A 291 -0.93 3.84 29.67
C GLU A 291 -0.66 2.61 30.54
N SER A 292 0.23 1.71 30.14
CA SER A 292 0.56 0.48 30.88
C SER A 292 1.41 0.72 32.15
N ALA A 293 1.98 1.91 32.31
CA ALA A 293 2.80 2.28 33.47
C ALA A 293 3.91 1.26 33.84
N GLY A 294 4.40 0.49 32.86
CA GLY A 294 5.44 -0.53 33.03
C GLY A 294 4.93 -1.94 33.33
N ASP A 295 3.62 -2.18 33.37
CA ASP A 295 3.05 -3.53 33.47
C ASP A 295 3.05 -4.21 32.09
N VAL A 296 3.82 -5.30 31.96
CA VAL A 296 3.97 -6.04 30.70
C VAL A 296 2.68 -6.76 30.28
N GLU A 297 1.93 -7.32 31.23
CA GLU A 297 0.68 -8.03 30.90
C GLU A 297 -0.42 -7.06 30.50
N GLU A 298 -0.49 -5.90 31.15
CA GLU A 298 -1.38 -4.82 30.74
C GLU A 298 -1.00 -4.31 29.35
N LEU A 299 0.28 -4.09 29.08
CA LEU A 299 0.78 -3.70 27.76
C LEU A 299 0.39 -4.69 26.66
N LYS A 300 0.54 -6.00 26.90
CA LYS A 300 0.09 -7.03 25.95
C LYS A 300 -1.43 -6.97 25.67
N SER A 301 -2.23 -6.68 26.69
CA SER A 301 -3.67 -6.50 26.57
C SER A 301 -4.01 -5.26 25.74
N LEU A 302 -3.34 -4.13 26.01
CA LEU A 302 -3.49 -2.87 25.29
C LEU A 302 -3.07 -2.99 23.81
N ILE A 303 -1.96 -3.67 23.52
CA ILE A 303 -1.50 -3.94 22.15
C ILE A 303 -2.56 -4.74 21.38
N LYS A 304 -3.15 -5.77 21.98
CA LYS A 304 -4.23 -6.55 21.36
C LYS A 304 -5.50 -5.74 21.15
N ARG A 305 -5.83 -4.84 22.06
CA ARG A 305 -6.98 -3.92 21.95
C ARG A 305 -6.82 -2.97 20.76
N ASP A 306 -5.65 -2.35 20.64
CA ASP A 306 -5.41 -1.25 19.72
C ASP A 306 -4.53 -1.66 18.51
N ILE A 307 -4.50 -2.95 18.18
CA ILE A 307 -3.66 -3.50 17.10
C ILE A 307 -3.91 -2.83 15.74
N HIS A 308 -5.13 -2.36 15.48
CA HIS A 308 -5.50 -1.70 14.22
C HIS A 308 -4.94 -0.27 14.12
N ASP A 309 -4.72 0.40 15.23
CA ASP A 309 -4.10 1.72 15.28
C ASP A 309 -2.58 1.60 15.35
N LEU A 310 -2.09 0.54 16.00
CA LEU A 310 -0.67 0.21 16.08
C LEU A 310 -0.10 -0.21 14.73
N ILE A 311 -0.87 -0.94 13.91
CA ILE A 311 -0.53 -1.31 12.54
C ILE A 311 -1.57 -0.69 11.59
N PRO A 312 -1.45 0.62 11.26
CA PRO A 312 -2.44 1.31 10.46
C PRO A 312 -2.46 0.76 9.03
N LYS A 313 -3.65 0.40 8.55
CA LYS A 313 -3.87 -0.03 7.16
C LYS A 313 -3.95 1.14 6.20
N HIS A 314 -4.24 2.33 6.69
CA HIS A 314 -4.23 3.57 5.93
C HIS A 314 -2.83 4.21 5.93
N ILE A 315 -2.62 5.19 5.06
CA ILE A 315 -1.42 6.01 5.09
C ILE A 315 -1.43 6.90 6.33
N THR A 316 -0.26 7.13 6.92
CA THR A 316 -0.11 8.07 8.03
C THR A 316 0.40 9.43 7.54
N LYS A 317 0.26 10.45 8.37
CA LYS A 317 0.81 11.78 8.10
C LYS A 317 2.32 11.72 7.90
N GLU A 318 3.00 10.97 8.75
CA GLU A 318 4.44 10.76 8.72
C GLU A 318 4.88 10.03 7.44
N ASP A 319 4.10 9.06 6.95
CA ASP A 319 4.36 8.43 5.65
C ASP A 319 4.36 9.44 4.51
N ILE A 320 3.39 10.36 4.48
CA ILE A 320 3.29 11.39 3.44
C ILE A 320 4.48 12.34 3.54
N LEU A 321 4.80 12.83 4.73
CA LEU A 321 5.92 13.75 4.95
C LEU A 321 7.26 13.10 4.63
N ALA A 322 7.48 11.86 5.05
CA ALA A 322 8.70 11.11 4.72
C ALA A 322 8.80 10.82 3.22
N SER A 323 7.68 10.60 2.53
CA SER A 323 7.67 10.39 1.08
C SER A 323 8.05 11.63 0.29
N ILE A 324 7.59 12.80 0.73
CA ILE A 324 7.98 14.10 0.18
C ILE A 324 9.47 14.35 0.41
N ASN A 325 9.94 14.12 1.63
CA ASN A 325 11.33 14.25 2.01
C ASN A 325 12.25 13.32 1.18
N TYR A 326 11.84 12.07 0.95
CA TYR A 326 12.57 11.15 0.07
C TYR A 326 12.68 11.67 -1.37
N ASN A 327 11.60 12.24 -1.92
CA ASN A 327 11.61 12.80 -3.28
C ASN A 327 12.62 13.97 -3.40
N ILE A 328 12.66 14.84 -2.41
CA ILE A 328 13.62 15.95 -2.37
C ILE A 328 15.05 15.42 -2.34
N HIS A 329 15.31 14.37 -1.57
CA HIS A 329 16.65 13.81 -1.39
C HIS A 329 17.18 12.99 -2.58
N LEU A 330 16.34 12.66 -3.57
CA LEU A 330 16.83 12.05 -4.82
C LEU A 330 17.85 12.92 -5.52
N GLU A 331 17.72 14.24 -5.44
CA GLU A 331 18.71 15.19 -5.99
C GLU A 331 20.09 15.04 -5.34
N TYR A 332 20.12 14.71 -4.05
CA TYR A 332 21.34 14.49 -3.27
C TYR A 332 21.86 13.04 -3.36
N ARG A 333 21.32 12.24 -4.29
CA ARG A 333 21.67 10.82 -4.46
C ARG A 333 21.42 9.96 -3.18
N MET A 334 20.57 10.44 -2.29
CA MET A 334 20.18 9.76 -1.03
C MET A 334 18.91 8.94 -1.22
N GLY A 335 18.86 8.13 -2.23
CA GLY A 335 17.73 7.29 -2.62
C GLY A 335 17.89 6.84 -4.05
N ASN A 336 17.01 5.94 -4.47
CA ASN A 336 17.02 5.39 -5.82
C ASN A 336 15.65 5.52 -6.45
N ASP A 337 15.60 5.74 -7.75
CA ASP A 337 14.43 5.55 -8.58
C ASP A 337 14.00 4.08 -8.61
N ASP A 338 12.79 3.84 -9.04
CA ASP A 338 12.19 2.51 -9.05
C ASP A 338 11.95 2.04 -10.47
N ASP A 339 12.40 0.83 -10.76
CA ASP A 339 12.04 0.12 -11.97
C ASP A 339 10.64 -0.49 -11.80
N ILE A 340 9.68 0.08 -12.50
CA ILE A 340 8.25 -0.31 -12.41
C ILE A 340 7.96 -1.68 -13.01
N ASP A 341 8.82 -2.20 -13.90
CA ASP A 341 8.65 -3.48 -14.57
C ASP A 341 9.34 -4.64 -13.84
N HIS A 342 10.14 -4.32 -12.84
CA HIS A 342 10.75 -5.32 -11.96
C HIS A 342 9.67 -6.11 -11.20
N LEU A 343 9.76 -7.45 -11.16
CA LEU A 343 8.80 -8.31 -10.48
C LEU A 343 8.75 -8.16 -8.94
N GLY A 344 9.67 -7.43 -8.35
CA GLY A 344 9.59 -6.92 -6.99
C GLY A 344 8.63 -5.74 -6.82
N ASN A 345 8.19 -5.13 -7.91
CA ASN A 345 7.23 -4.02 -7.97
C ASN A 345 5.91 -4.41 -8.64
N ARG A 346 5.86 -5.58 -9.27
CA ARG A 346 4.65 -6.17 -9.84
C ARG A 346 4.28 -7.41 -9.04
N ARG A 347 3.02 -7.48 -8.61
CA ARG A 347 2.50 -8.59 -7.81
C ARG A 347 1.35 -9.29 -8.50
N ILE A 348 1.03 -10.46 -8.02
CA ILE A 348 -0.08 -11.27 -8.52
C ILE A 348 -1.28 -11.12 -7.60
N ARG A 349 -2.44 -10.85 -8.21
CA ARG A 349 -3.75 -11.03 -7.61
C ARG A 349 -4.31 -12.37 -8.03
N ALA A 350 -4.37 -13.32 -7.11
CA ALA A 350 -5.00 -14.62 -7.34
C ALA A 350 -6.52 -14.52 -7.18
N VAL A 351 -7.23 -15.60 -7.48
CA VAL A 351 -8.70 -15.65 -7.43
C VAL A 351 -9.28 -15.22 -6.09
N GLY A 352 -8.67 -15.60 -4.98
CA GLY A 352 -9.14 -15.23 -3.65
C GLY A 352 -9.24 -13.72 -3.46
N GLU A 353 -8.21 -12.97 -3.84
CA GLU A 353 -8.18 -11.51 -3.75
C GLU A 353 -9.17 -10.86 -4.74
N LEU A 354 -9.25 -11.37 -5.97
CA LEU A 354 -10.20 -10.89 -6.98
C LEU A 354 -11.64 -11.05 -6.51
N LEU A 355 -11.96 -12.20 -5.95
CA LEU A 355 -13.29 -12.51 -5.42
C LEU A 355 -13.62 -11.67 -4.18
N GLN A 356 -12.67 -11.52 -3.26
CA GLN A 356 -12.80 -10.64 -2.09
C GLN A 356 -13.15 -9.20 -2.49
N ASN A 357 -12.54 -8.67 -3.54
CA ASN A 357 -12.84 -7.33 -4.04
C ASN A 357 -14.28 -7.22 -4.55
N GLN A 358 -14.79 -8.26 -5.22
CA GLN A 358 -16.19 -8.27 -5.69
C GLN A 358 -17.18 -8.33 -4.52
N TYR A 359 -16.91 -9.17 -3.51
CA TYR A 359 -17.72 -9.20 -2.30
C TYR A 359 -17.74 -7.85 -1.58
N ARG A 360 -16.59 -7.19 -1.47
CA ARG A 360 -16.49 -5.86 -0.86
C ARG A 360 -17.35 -4.83 -1.58
N ILE A 361 -17.34 -4.82 -2.92
CA ILE A 361 -18.18 -3.93 -3.72
C ILE A 361 -19.66 -4.22 -3.47
N GLY A 362 -20.04 -5.49 -3.48
CA GLY A 362 -21.41 -5.92 -3.19
C GLY A 362 -21.87 -5.52 -1.79
N LEU A 363 -21.04 -5.77 -0.78
CA LEU A 363 -21.33 -5.43 0.62
C LEU A 363 -21.38 -3.92 0.87
N SER A 364 -20.53 -3.12 0.23
CA SER A 364 -20.59 -1.65 0.33
C SER A 364 -21.88 -1.08 -0.26
N ARG A 365 -22.38 -1.66 -1.36
CA ARG A 365 -23.68 -1.30 -1.93
C ARG A 365 -24.83 -1.72 -1.00
N LEU A 366 -24.73 -2.89 -0.41
CA LEU A 366 -25.69 -3.39 0.57
C LEU A 366 -25.71 -2.49 1.81
N GLU A 367 -24.57 -2.13 2.38
CA GLU A 367 -24.47 -1.22 3.52
C GLU A 367 -25.19 0.11 3.26
N ARG A 368 -24.97 0.70 2.08
CA ARG A 368 -25.62 1.96 1.71
C ARG A 368 -27.14 1.83 1.71
N VAL A 369 -27.68 0.74 1.13
CA VAL A 369 -29.12 0.48 1.10
C VAL A 369 -29.69 0.22 2.49
N VAL A 370 -28.97 -0.53 3.34
CA VAL A 370 -29.37 -0.78 4.73
C VAL A 370 -29.43 0.52 5.50
N ARG A 371 -28.41 1.37 5.39
CA ARG A 371 -28.35 2.67 6.07
C ARG A 371 -29.52 3.57 5.63
N GLU A 372 -29.82 3.64 4.34
CA GLU A 372 -30.95 4.39 3.82
C GLU A 372 -32.28 3.86 4.39
N ARG A 373 -32.48 2.54 4.41
CA ARG A 373 -33.70 1.94 4.98
C ARG A 373 -33.83 2.18 6.47
N MET A 374 -32.75 2.11 7.23
CA MET A 374 -32.77 2.41 8.67
C MET A 374 -33.15 3.86 8.98
N THR A 375 -32.90 4.79 8.07
CA THR A 375 -33.30 6.20 8.24
C THR A 375 -34.71 6.51 7.76
N THR A 376 -35.28 5.70 6.86
CA THR A 376 -36.57 5.98 6.22
C THR A 376 -37.72 5.12 6.72
N GLN A 377 -37.45 3.98 7.34
CA GLN A 377 -38.51 3.09 7.88
C GLN A 377 -38.86 3.44 9.31
N ASP A 378 -40.16 3.34 9.65
CA ASP A 378 -40.62 3.45 11.03
C ASP A 378 -40.02 2.36 11.92
N GLN A 379 -39.65 2.72 13.15
CA GLN A 379 -38.90 1.84 14.05
C GLN A 379 -39.71 0.63 14.53
N ASP A 380 -41.04 0.72 14.47
CA ASP A 380 -41.95 -0.34 14.91
C ASP A 380 -41.98 -1.49 13.88
N GLY A 381 -41.48 -2.66 14.26
CA GLY A 381 -41.56 -3.90 13.49
C GLY A 381 -40.42 -4.11 12.46
N VAL A 382 -39.33 -3.35 12.53
CA VAL A 382 -38.17 -3.56 11.66
C VAL A 382 -37.45 -4.86 12.02
N SER A 383 -37.30 -5.74 11.05
CA SER A 383 -36.55 -6.98 11.19
C SER A 383 -35.25 -6.94 10.35
N PRO A 384 -34.20 -7.68 10.70
CA PRO A 384 -33.01 -7.81 9.88
C PRO A 384 -33.29 -8.22 8.43
N GLN A 385 -34.30 -9.05 8.23
CA GLN A 385 -34.72 -9.53 6.90
C GLN A 385 -35.33 -8.41 6.02
N SER A 386 -36.05 -7.46 6.62
CA SER A 386 -36.63 -6.33 5.86
C SER A 386 -35.59 -5.30 5.45
N LEU A 387 -34.52 -5.17 6.24
CA LEU A 387 -33.42 -4.21 5.98
C LEU A 387 -32.47 -4.70 4.91
N ILE A 388 -32.16 -6.00 4.90
CA ILE A 388 -31.07 -6.54 4.08
C ILE A 388 -31.58 -6.99 2.72
N ASN A 389 -31.03 -6.38 1.68
CA ASN A 389 -31.25 -6.78 0.29
C ASN A 389 -29.98 -7.42 -0.27
N ILE A 390 -30.00 -8.72 -0.50
CA ILE A 390 -28.84 -9.50 -0.98
C ILE A 390 -28.50 -9.30 -2.46
N LYS A 391 -29.41 -8.72 -3.27
CA LYS A 391 -29.25 -8.58 -4.72
C LYS A 391 -27.93 -7.92 -5.13
N PRO A 392 -27.44 -6.84 -4.48
CA PRO A 392 -26.16 -6.22 -4.86
C PRO A 392 -24.95 -7.17 -4.70
N VAL A 393 -24.95 -8.03 -3.70
CA VAL A 393 -23.87 -9.00 -3.45
C VAL A 393 -23.92 -10.12 -4.50
N THR A 394 -25.09 -10.73 -4.70
CA THR A 394 -25.26 -11.80 -5.68
C THR A 394 -25.00 -11.33 -7.11
N ALA A 395 -25.39 -10.10 -7.44
CA ALA A 395 -25.12 -9.50 -8.74
C ALA A 395 -23.62 -9.30 -8.99
N ALA A 396 -22.88 -8.78 -8.00
CA ALA A 396 -21.42 -8.56 -8.11
C ALA A 396 -20.67 -9.90 -8.35
N VAL A 397 -21.05 -10.95 -7.65
CA VAL A 397 -20.43 -12.29 -7.82
C VAL A 397 -20.77 -12.89 -9.18
N LYS A 398 -22.04 -12.80 -9.60
CA LYS A 398 -22.46 -13.30 -10.93
C LYS A 398 -21.77 -12.54 -12.07
N GLU A 399 -21.65 -11.23 -11.96
CA GLU A 399 -20.94 -10.40 -12.93
C GLU A 399 -19.47 -10.79 -13.06
N PHE A 400 -18.80 -11.05 -11.94
CA PHE A 400 -17.40 -11.49 -11.94
C PHE A 400 -17.22 -12.81 -12.68
N PHE A 401 -17.94 -13.87 -12.29
CA PHE A 401 -17.77 -15.17 -12.91
C PHE A 401 -18.29 -15.24 -14.35
N GLY A 402 -19.29 -14.45 -14.68
CA GLY A 402 -19.91 -14.46 -16.01
C GLY A 402 -19.28 -13.54 -17.05
N SER A 403 -18.83 -12.36 -16.63
CA SER A 403 -18.46 -11.26 -17.54
C SER A 403 -17.05 -10.72 -17.35
N SER A 404 -16.34 -11.09 -16.27
CA SER A 404 -14.96 -10.63 -16.07
C SER A 404 -14.04 -11.18 -17.15
N GLN A 405 -13.12 -10.32 -17.63
CA GLN A 405 -12.07 -10.70 -18.57
C GLN A 405 -11.13 -11.79 -17.98
N LEU A 406 -11.03 -11.88 -16.66
CA LEU A 406 -10.20 -12.87 -15.97
C LEU A 406 -10.91 -14.20 -15.74
N SER A 407 -12.24 -14.25 -15.87
CA SER A 407 -13.02 -15.47 -15.83
C SER A 407 -13.17 -16.01 -17.24
N GLN A 408 -12.46 -17.08 -17.57
CA GLN A 408 -12.37 -17.63 -18.93
C GLN A 408 -12.87 -19.05 -18.97
N PHE A 409 -13.45 -19.47 -20.10
CA PHE A 409 -13.68 -20.89 -20.35
C PHE A 409 -12.36 -21.64 -20.34
N MET A 410 -12.32 -22.77 -19.64
CA MET A 410 -11.12 -23.58 -19.58
C MET A 410 -10.78 -24.17 -20.95
N ASP A 411 -9.52 -24.08 -21.34
CA ASP A 411 -8.99 -24.79 -22.49
C ASP A 411 -8.88 -26.28 -22.13
N GLN A 412 -9.70 -27.12 -22.75
CA GLN A 412 -9.80 -28.58 -22.45
C GLN A 412 -9.35 -29.46 -23.62
N ASN A 413 -8.49 -28.98 -24.51
CA ASN A 413 -7.98 -29.75 -25.63
C ASN A 413 -7.14 -30.94 -25.18
N ASN A 414 -6.30 -30.73 -24.16
CA ASN A 414 -5.48 -31.74 -23.53
C ASN A 414 -5.13 -31.37 -22.08
N PRO A 415 -4.65 -32.32 -21.26
CA PRO A 415 -4.31 -32.04 -19.87
C PRO A 415 -3.22 -30.95 -19.67
N LEU A 416 -2.26 -30.89 -20.58
CA LEU A 416 -1.21 -29.86 -20.54
C LEU A 416 -1.78 -28.45 -20.82
N GLY A 417 -2.72 -28.33 -21.77
CA GLY A 417 -3.44 -27.09 -22.05
C GLY A 417 -4.22 -26.60 -20.84
N GLU A 418 -4.90 -27.50 -20.12
CA GLU A 418 -5.59 -27.19 -18.87
C GLU A 418 -4.64 -26.66 -17.79
N LEU A 419 -3.52 -27.36 -17.57
CA LEU A 419 -2.51 -26.95 -16.59
C LEU A 419 -1.93 -25.59 -16.92
N THR A 420 -1.57 -25.35 -18.17
CA THR A 420 -1.02 -24.07 -18.64
C THR A 420 -2.01 -22.93 -18.46
N HIS A 421 -3.29 -23.16 -18.76
CA HIS A 421 -4.33 -22.15 -18.56
C HIS A 421 -4.47 -21.76 -17.09
N LYS A 422 -4.40 -22.71 -16.16
CA LYS A 422 -4.47 -22.46 -14.71
C LYS A 422 -3.24 -21.68 -14.18
N ARG A 423 -2.09 -21.81 -14.84
CA ARG A 423 -0.84 -21.11 -14.48
C ARG A 423 -0.60 -19.83 -15.26
N ARG A 424 -1.58 -19.37 -16.02
CA ARG A 424 -1.50 -18.14 -16.83
C ARG A 424 -1.56 -16.89 -15.96
N LEU A 425 -0.81 -15.88 -16.38
CA LEU A 425 -0.78 -14.55 -15.76
C LEU A 425 -1.23 -13.52 -16.80
N SER A 426 -2.16 -12.66 -16.42
CA SER A 426 -2.67 -11.59 -17.28
C SER A 426 -2.35 -10.22 -16.68
N ALA A 427 -1.73 -9.34 -17.45
CA ALA A 427 -1.56 -7.93 -17.06
C ALA A 427 -2.83 -7.09 -17.32
N LEU A 428 -3.82 -7.67 -18.01
CA LEU A 428 -5.07 -7.02 -18.39
C LEU A 428 -6.14 -7.13 -17.29
N GLY A 429 -7.24 -6.41 -17.46
CA GLY A 429 -8.40 -6.49 -16.59
C GLY A 429 -8.54 -5.30 -15.64
N PRO A 430 -9.56 -5.32 -14.76
CA PRO A 430 -9.83 -4.22 -13.83
C PRO A 430 -8.64 -3.95 -12.89
N GLY A 431 -8.19 -2.70 -12.85
CA GLY A 431 -7.01 -2.30 -12.08
C GLY A 431 -5.66 -2.69 -12.71
N GLY A 432 -5.66 -3.32 -13.88
CA GLY A 432 -4.49 -3.64 -14.69
C GLY A 432 -4.32 -2.70 -15.88
N LEU A 433 -3.57 -3.16 -16.87
CA LEU A 433 -3.27 -2.41 -18.10
C LEU A 433 -4.40 -2.56 -19.14
N SER A 434 -4.51 -1.58 -20.04
CA SER A 434 -5.25 -1.72 -21.28
C SER A 434 -4.27 -1.97 -22.43
N ARG A 435 -4.72 -2.72 -23.45
CA ARG A 435 -3.88 -3.06 -24.62
C ARG A 435 -3.30 -1.82 -25.31
N ASP A 436 -4.12 -0.79 -25.46
CA ASP A 436 -3.76 0.44 -26.20
C ASP A 436 -2.80 1.34 -25.42
N ARG A 437 -2.75 1.20 -24.08
CA ARG A 437 -1.89 2.00 -23.21
C ARG A 437 -0.63 1.28 -22.79
N ALA A 438 -0.51 -0.02 -23.09
CA ALA A 438 0.68 -0.80 -22.79
C ALA A 438 1.78 -0.50 -23.81
N GLY A 439 2.85 0.14 -23.36
CA GLY A 439 4.07 0.40 -24.15
C GLY A 439 4.89 -0.86 -24.42
N PHE A 440 6.02 -0.70 -25.10
CA PHE A 440 6.95 -1.81 -25.36
C PHE A 440 7.61 -2.32 -24.08
N GLU A 441 7.98 -1.43 -23.17
CA GLU A 441 8.70 -1.77 -21.93
C GLU A 441 7.98 -2.82 -21.07
N VAL A 442 6.65 -2.67 -20.90
CA VAL A 442 5.84 -3.61 -20.11
C VAL A 442 5.64 -4.95 -20.82
N ARG A 443 5.85 -5.02 -22.15
CA ARG A 443 5.71 -6.23 -22.97
C ARG A 443 7.02 -7.01 -23.11
N ASP A 444 8.14 -6.36 -22.84
CA ASP A 444 9.47 -6.95 -22.94
C ASP A 444 9.74 -7.92 -21.78
N VAL A 445 10.74 -8.77 -21.99
CA VAL A 445 11.25 -9.66 -20.96
C VAL A 445 12.23 -8.90 -20.09
N HIS A 446 11.91 -8.77 -18.83
CA HIS A 446 12.76 -8.15 -17.84
C HIS A 446 13.72 -9.17 -17.20
N TYR A 447 14.89 -8.76 -16.74
CA TYR A 447 15.84 -9.66 -16.06
C TYR A 447 15.25 -10.37 -14.84
N SER A 448 14.31 -9.74 -14.12
CA SER A 448 13.62 -10.34 -12.98
C SER A 448 12.67 -11.49 -13.36
N HIS A 449 12.39 -11.69 -14.65
CA HIS A 449 11.57 -12.82 -15.13
C HIS A 449 12.29 -14.17 -14.99
N TYR A 450 13.62 -14.17 -14.87
CA TYR A 450 14.39 -15.40 -14.77
C TYR A 450 13.90 -16.31 -13.66
N GLY A 451 13.52 -17.53 -14.02
CA GLY A 451 12.95 -18.52 -13.11
C GLY A 451 11.51 -18.25 -12.61
N ARG A 452 10.90 -17.12 -12.99
CA ARG A 452 9.58 -16.67 -12.51
C ARG A 452 8.52 -16.67 -13.59
N MET A 453 8.77 -16.01 -14.70
CA MET A 453 7.86 -15.93 -15.85
C MET A 453 8.54 -16.47 -17.09
N CYS A 454 7.83 -17.29 -17.86
CA CYS A 454 8.37 -17.84 -19.11
C CYS A 454 8.63 -16.72 -20.12
N PRO A 455 9.85 -16.59 -20.68
CA PRO A 455 10.15 -15.54 -21.64
C PRO A 455 9.62 -15.82 -23.06
N ILE A 456 9.11 -17.02 -23.31
CA ILE A 456 8.73 -17.52 -24.63
C ILE A 456 7.22 -17.67 -24.78
N GLU A 457 6.55 -18.23 -23.77
CA GLU A 457 5.12 -18.52 -23.84
C GLU A 457 4.29 -17.24 -23.65
N THR A 458 3.94 -16.62 -24.78
CA THR A 458 3.08 -15.44 -24.84
C THR A 458 2.32 -15.46 -26.17
N PRO A 459 1.08 -14.91 -26.23
CA PRO A 459 0.35 -14.81 -27.49
C PRO A 459 1.08 -13.94 -28.53
N GLU A 460 0.83 -14.24 -29.79
CA GLU A 460 1.17 -13.33 -30.90
C GLU A 460 0.09 -12.25 -31.06
N GLY A 461 0.47 -11.05 -31.49
CA GLY A 461 -0.45 -9.95 -31.77
C GLY A 461 -0.64 -8.97 -30.60
N PRO A 462 -1.84 -8.38 -30.41
CA PRO A 462 -2.06 -7.26 -29.48
C PRO A 462 -1.78 -7.58 -28.00
N ASN A 463 -1.82 -8.83 -27.62
CA ASN A 463 -1.62 -9.30 -26.25
C ASN A 463 -0.19 -9.77 -25.95
N ILE A 464 0.75 -9.61 -26.91
CA ILE A 464 2.14 -10.03 -26.70
C ILE A 464 2.71 -9.38 -25.44
N GLY A 465 3.37 -10.16 -24.60
CA GLY A 465 3.97 -9.70 -23.34
C GLY A 465 2.98 -9.35 -22.22
N LEU A 466 1.68 -9.25 -22.51
CA LEU A 466 0.65 -8.94 -21.51
C LEU A 466 0.02 -10.20 -20.91
N ILE A 467 0.09 -11.30 -21.62
CA ILE A 467 -0.33 -12.63 -21.17
C ILE A 467 0.93 -13.49 -21.13
N SER A 468 1.22 -14.05 -19.98
CA SER A 468 2.43 -14.84 -19.75
C SER A 468 2.10 -16.07 -18.91
N SER A 469 3.05 -16.95 -18.74
CA SER A 469 2.92 -18.15 -17.92
C SER A 469 3.94 -18.17 -16.79
N LEU A 470 3.54 -18.73 -15.66
CA LEU A 470 4.40 -18.92 -14.50
C LEU A 470 5.40 -20.05 -14.78
N CYS A 471 6.69 -19.87 -14.47
CA CYS A 471 7.69 -20.93 -14.56
C CYS A 471 7.38 -22.10 -13.62
N VAL A 472 7.92 -23.28 -13.93
CA VAL A 472 7.59 -24.55 -13.26
C VAL A 472 7.84 -24.49 -11.74
N TYR A 473 9.00 -24.00 -11.32
CA TYR A 473 9.39 -23.93 -9.90
C TYR A 473 9.03 -22.60 -9.23
N ALA A 474 8.43 -21.68 -9.96
CA ALA A 474 7.99 -20.41 -9.39
C ALA A 474 6.80 -20.61 -8.45
N LYS A 475 6.83 -19.90 -7.33
CA LYS A 475 5.79 -19.85 -6.32
C LYS A 475 5.38 -18.40 -6.05
N ILE A 476 4.19 -18.21 -5.53
CA ILE A 476 3.69 -16.91 -5.10
C ILE A 476 3.81 -16.85 -3.58
N ASN A 477 4.47 -15.82 -3.04
CA ASN A 477 4.60 -15.64 -1.60
C ASN A 477 3.31 -15.00 -1.00
N ASP A 478 3.25 -14.88 0.32
CA ASP A 478 2.09 -14.34 1.04
C ASP A 478 1.75 -12.88 0.70
N LEU A 479 2.71 -12.12 0.18
CA LEU A 479 2.52 -10.75 -0.30
C LEU A 479 2.09 -10.68 -1.78
N GLY A 480 2.06 -11.81 -2.47
CA GLY A 480 1.68 -11.90 -3.88
C GLY A 480 2.84 -11.76 -4.87
N PHE A 481 4.09 -11.69 -4.43
CA PHE A 481 5.24 -11.64 -5.32
C PHE A 481 5.66 -13.04 -5.78
N ILE A 482 6.18 -13.10 -7.01
CA ILE A 482 6.68 -14.36 -7.56
C ILE A 482 8.07 -14.61 -6.98
N SER A 483 8.25 -15.75 -6.37
CA SER A 483 9.53 -16.25 -5.88
C SER A 483 9.96 -17.50 -6.64
N THR A 484 11.26 -17.73 -6.69
CA THR A 484 11.83 -18.93 -7.33
C THR A 484 13.01 -19.43 -6.51
N PRO A 485 13.27 -20.74 -6.51
CA PRO A 485 14.40 -21.31 -5.78
C PRO A 485 15.73 -20.97 -6.46
N TYR A 486 16.71 -20.59 -5.66
CA TYR A 486 18.10 -20.37 -6.05
C TYR A 486 19.03 -21.23 -5.18
N ARG A 487 20.19 -21.57 -5.71
CA ARG A 487 21.27 -22.18 -4.93
C ARG A 487 22.33 -21.15 -4.60
N LYS A 488 22.85 -21.25 -3.40
CA LYS A 488 24.00 -20.45 -2.97
C LYS A 488 25.24 -20.86 -3.76
N VAL A 489 26.06 -19.91 -4.13
CA VAL A 489 27.33 -20.15 -4.79
C VAL A 489 28.46 -19.84 -3.81
N VAL A 490 29.28 -20.81 -3.49
CA VAL A 490 30.44 -20.70 -2.62
C VAL A 490 31.67 -21.02 -3.44
N ASP A 491 32.67 -20.14 -3.45
CA ASP A 491 33.92 -20.29 -4.23
C ASP A 491 33.70 -20.68 -5.71
N GLY A 492 32.69 -20.08 -6.34
CA GLY A 492 32.38 -20.30 -7.75
C GLY A 492 31.64 -21.62 -8.05
N LYS A 493 31.28 -22.41 -7.05
CA LYS A 493 30.52 -23.65 -7.19
C LYS A 493 29.17 -23.56 -6.52
N ALA A 494 28.12 -24.10 -7.16
CA ALA A 494 26.80 -24.18 -6.56
C ALA A 494 26.81 -25.17 -5.37
N ASP A 495 26.32 -24.72 -4.24
CA ASP A 495 26.16 -25.54 -3.06
C ASP A 495 24.88 -26.38 -3.14
N PHE A 496 25.03 -27.70 -3.02
CA PHE A 496 23.93 -28.66 -3.05
C PHE A 496 23.62 -29.24 -1.66
N SER A 497 24.32 -28.79 -0.63
CA SER A 497 24.16 -29.31 0.75
C SER A 497 22.88 -28.81 1.44
N GLU A 498 22.32 -27.68 0.99
CA GLU A 498 21.10 -27.09 1.53
C GLU A 498 19.99 -27.02 0.47
N GLU A 499 18.72 -26.97 0.93
CA GLU A 499 17.60 -26.69 0.05
C GLU A 499 17.75 -25.29 -0.57
N GLY A 500 17.31 -25.14 -1.83
CA GLY A 500 17.41 -23.87 -2.54
C GLY A 500 16.66 -22.74 -1.84
N LEU A 501 17.28 -21.58 -1.71
CA LEU A 501 16.67 -20.39 -1.15
C LEU A 501 15.56 -19.87 -2.08
N GLN A 502 14.40 -19.54 -1.52
CA GLN A 502 13.31 -18.88 -2.26
C GLN A 502 13.58 -17.38 -2.32
N SER A 503 13.65 -16.79 -3.50
CA SER A 503 13.91 -15.36 -3.67
C SER A 503 12.95 -14.70 -4.64
N VAL A 504 12.47 -13.52 -4.26
CA VAL A 504 11.68 -12.62 -5.12
C VAL A 504 12.59 -11.88 -6.11
N SER A 505 13.82 -11.59 -5.73
CA SER A 505 14.79 -10.88 -6.54
C SER A 505 16.16 -11.51 -6.46
N TYR A 506 16.89 -11.56 -7.57
CA TYR A 506 18.27 -12.04 -7.60
C TYR A 506 19.23 -11.15 -6.79
N THR A 507 18.88 -9.88 -6.54
CA THR A 507 19.67 -8.95 -5.75
C THR A 507 19.77 -9.35 -4.29
N HIS A 508 18.81 -10.10 -3.76
CA HIS A 508 18.86 -10.66 -2.42
C HIS A 508 19.91 -11.77 -2.24
N LEU A 509 20.46 -12.29 -3.34
CA LEU A 509 21.44 -13.38 -3.32
C LEU A 509 22.87 -12.89 -3.39
N ARG A 510 23.09 -11.57 -3.49
CA ARG A 510 24.43 -10.94 -3.52
C ARG A 510 24.92 -10.46 -2.14
N ALA A 511 24.12 -10.64 -1.08
CA ALA A 511 24.51 -10.25 0.28
C ALA A 511 25.31 -11.33 0.97
#